data_e8a9351c8a2bcdb3adf1874952b2cc40
#
_entry.id   e8a9351c8a2bcdb3adf1874952b2cc40
#
_cell.length_a   1.000
_cell.length_b   1.000
_cell.length_c   1.000
_cell.angle_alpha   90.00
_cell.angle_beta   90.00
_cell.angle_gamma   90.00
#
_symmetry.space_group_name_H-M   'P 1'
#
loop_
_entity.id
_entity.type
_entity.pdbx_description
1 polymer ?
#
loop_
_entity_poly.entity_id
_entity_poly.type
_entity_poly.pdbx_seq_one_letter_code
_entity_poly.pdbx_strand_id
1 'polypeptide(L)'
;MASAEQAGNWQYVYDFQNMKKEALLGKTSTSEGSSFTGERIYCGLVTKRRGTGSKPHYHPDETFNYVLKGALKVNMDGQEFVVPTGCLLHIPPNMVHTAVATDEGDATYLVWRDIVSEKEGKPTTVEV
;
A
#
# COMPACT_ATOMS: atom_id res chain seq x y z
N MET A 1 -14.11 -0.86 0.67
CA MET A 1 -13.08 -1.80 0.19
C MET A 1 -13.74 -2.97 -0.51
N ALA A 2 -13.17 -3.38 -1.60
CA ALA A 2 -13.65 -4.56 -2.29
C ALA A 2 -13.44 -5.82 -1.44
N SER A 3 -14.40 -6.74 -1.51
CA SER A 3 -14.22 -8.06 -0.95
C SER A 3 -13.27 -8.86 -1.83
N ALA A 4 -12.30 -9.52 -1.24
CA ALA A 4 -11.45 -10.45 -1.96
C ALA A 4 -12.27 -11.66 -2.38
N GLU A 5 -12.07 -12.09 -3.62
CA GLU A 5 -12.68 -13.32 -4.11
C GLU A 5 -11.84 -14.51 -3.69
N GLN A 6 -12.52 -15.57 -3.29
CA GLN A 6 -11.85 -16.81 -2.94
C GLN A 6 -11.35 -17.52 -4.19
N ALA A 7 -10.19 -18.15 -4.08
CA ALA A 7 -9.64 -18.97 -5.14
C ALA A 7 -10.27 -20.37 -5.08
N GLY A 8 -11.09 -20.70 -6.08
CA GLY A 8 -11.79 -21.98 -6.13
C GLY A 8 -12.72 -22.17 -4.94
N ASN A 9 -12.64 -23.34 -4.30
CA ASN A 9 -13.47 -23.69 -3.14
C ASN A 9 -12.74 -23.55 -1.79
N TRP A 10 -11.61 -22.88 -1.78
CA TRP A 10 -10.79 -22.75 -0.58
C TRP A 10 -11.23 -21.54 0.24
N GLN A 11 -11.72 -21.76 1.44
CA GLN A 11 -12.30 -20.73 2.30
C GLN A 11 -11.33 -19.61 2.67
N TYR A 12 -10.03 -19.91 2.79
CA TYR A 12 -9.02 -18.96 3.27
C TYR A 12 -8.02 -18.56 2.19
N VAL A 13 -8.32 -18.83 0.93
CA VAL A 13 -7.43 -18.52 -0.19
C VAL A 13 -8.07 -17.46 -1.08
N TYR A 14 -7.33 -16.39 -1.36
CA TYR A 14 -7.81 -15.25 -2.14
C TYR A 14 -6.90 -15.03 -3.34
N ASP A 15 -7.49 -14.96 -4.52
CA ASP A 15 -6.77 -14.85 -5.78
C ASP A 15 -6.69 -13.37 -6.20
N PHE A 16 -5.63 -12.69 -5.77
CA PHE A 16 -5.44 -11.27 -6.06
C PHE A 16 -5.26 -10.99 -7.56
N GLN A 17 -4.74 -11.95 -8.31
CA GLN A 17 -4.50 -11.74 -9.74
C GLN A 17 -5.79 -11.72 -10.57
N ASN A 18 -6.80 -12.44 -10.13
CA ASN A 18 -8.10 -12.52 -10.80
C ASN A 18 -9.18 -11.64 -10.17
N MET A 19 -8.84 -10.92 -9.12
CA MET A 19 -9.75 -9.96 -8.52
C MET A 19 -9.83 -8.69 -9.36
N LYS A 20 -10.96 -8.00 -9.28
CA LYS A 20 -11.11 -6.67 -9.84
C LYS A 20 -10.14 -5.72 -9.14
N LYS A 21 -9.39 -4.97 -9.93
CA LYS A 21 -8.47 -3.95 -9.40
C LYS A 21 -9.24 -2.67 -9.11
N GLU A 22 -8.92 -2.05 -7.99
CA GLU A 22 -9.56 -0.83 -7.52
C GLU A 22 -8.52 0.18 -7.07
N ALA A 23 -8.94 1.45 -7.00
CA ALA A 23 -8.12 2.48 -6.38
C ALA A 23 -7.97 2.17 -4.90
N LEU A 24 -6.73 2.24 -4.42
CA LEU A 24 -6.41 1.99 -3.02
C LEU A 24 -5.85 3.26 -2.40
N LEU A 25 -5.96 3.39 -1.08
CA LEU A 25 -5.44 4.54 -0.31
C LEU A 25 -6.08 5.89 -0.68
N GLY A 26 -7.28 5.88 -1.25
CA GLY A 26 -8.09 7.07 -1.45
C GLY A 26 -7.48 8.11 -2.39
N LYS A 27 -7.72 9.39 -2.08
CA LYS A 27 -7.36 10.52 -2.95
C LYS A 27 -5.89 10.93 -2.86
N THR A 28 -5.15 10.43 -1.87
CA THR A 28 -3.76 10.83 -1.66
C THR A 28 -2.78 10.07 -2.54
N SER A 29 -3.23 9.04 -3.25
CA SER A 29 -2.34 8.13 -3.97
C SER A 29 -2.94 7.69 -5.30
N THR A 30 -2.05 7.37 -6.26
CA THR A 30 -2.41 6.73 -7.52
C THR A 30 -2.40 5.21 -7.43
N SER A 31 -2.26 4.66 -6.21
CA SER A 31 -2.21 3.21 -5.99
C SER A 31 -3.49 2.53 -6.45
N GLU A 32 -3.35 1.43 -7.20
CA GLU A 32 -4.48 0.59 -7.58
C GLU A 32 -4.10 -0.87 -7.44
N GLY A 33 -5.06 -1.73 -7.23
CA GLY A 33 -4.79 -3.15 -7.07
C GLY A 33 -5.91 -3.91 -6.42
N SER A 34 -5.54 -5.04 -5.85
CA SER A 34 -6.46 -5.96 -5.17
C SER A 34 -6.08 -6.04 -3.69
N SER A 35 -7.06 -6.19 -2.83
CA SER A 35 -6.82 -6.22 -1.40
C SER A 35 -7.79 -7.11 -0.65
N PHE A 36 -7.39 -7.49 0.55
CA PHE A 36 -8.23 -8.19 1.51
C PHE A 36 -8.03 -7.59 2.89
N THR A 37 -9.13 -7.38 3.60
CA THR A 37 -9.11 -6.90 4.98
C THR A 37 -9.47 -8.05 5.90
N GLY A 38 -8.52 -8.45 6.74
CA GLY A 38 -8.75 -9.42 7.79
C GLY A 38 -9.32 -8.75 9.05
N GLU A 39 -9.20 -9.43 10.16
CA GLU A 39 -9.67 -8.87 11.43
C GLU A 39 -8.73 -7.78 11.98
N ARG A 40 -7.44 -7.92 11.77
CA ARG A 40 -6.41 -7.03 12.32
C ARG A 40 -5.45 -6.49 11.29
N ILE A 41 -5.39 -7.11 10.12
CA ILE A 41 -4.40 -6.82 9.10
C ILE A 41 -5.09 -6.65 7.75
N TYR A 42 -4.72 -5.59 7.06
CA TYR A 42 -5.06 -5.34 5.67
C TYR A 42 -3.86 -5.76 4.82
N CYS A 43 -4.11 -6.44 3.70
CA CYS A 43 -3.08 -6.84 2.75
C CYS A 43 -3.53 -6.51 1.33
N GLY A 44 -2.60 -6.01 0.51
CA GLY A 44 -2.90 -5.69 -0.87
C GLY A 44 -1.74 -5.97 -1.80
N LEU A 45 -2.07 -6.26 -3.05
CA LEU A 45 -1.13 -6.30 -4.16
C LEU A 45 -1.37 -5.05 -4.97
N VAL A 46 -0.40 -4.14 -5.00
CA VAL A 46 -0.59 -2.75 -5.41
C VAL A 46 0.35 -2.41 -6.55
N THR A 47 -0.15 -1.64 -7.51
CA THR A 47 0.66 -1.05 -8.56
C THR A 47 0.50 0.47 -8.54
N LYS A 48 1.63 1.17 -8.68
CA LYS A 48 1.70 2.60 -8.95
C LYS A 48 2.31 2.80 -10.32
N ARG A 49 1.69 3.64 -11.13
CA ARG A 49 2.23 3.95 -12.47
C ARG A 49 3.49 4.78 -12.35
N ARG A 50 4.39 4.58 -13.32
CA ARG A 50 5.66 5.29 -13.45
C ARG A 50 5.51 6.77 -13.12
N GLY A 51 6.38 7.27 -12.27
CA GLY A 51 6.46 8.69 -11.92
C GLY A 51 5.31 9.20 -11.07
N THR A 52 4.41 8.34 -10.60
CA THR A 52 3.25 8.73 -9.80
C THR A 52 3.24 8.04 -8.46
N GLY A 53 2.43 8.52 -7.55
CA GLY A 53 2.30 7.92 -6.23
C GLY A 53 1.52 8.78 -5.26
N SER A 54 1.90 8.71 -4.00
CA SER A 54 1.21 9.42 -2.94
C SER A 54 1.72 10.84 -2.75
N LYS A 55 0.81 11.72 -2.33
CA LYS A 55 1.14 13.06 -1.81
C LYS A 55 1.61 12.93 -0.36
N PRO A 56 2.28 13.96 0.19
CA PRO A 56 2.68 13.94 1.59
C PRO A 56 1.49 13.67 2.50
N HIS A 57 1.62 12.66 3.34
CA HIS A 57 0.56 12.25 4.26
C HIS A 57 1.12 11.41 5.40
N TYR A 58 0.31 11.18 6.42
CA TYR A 58 0.61 10.20 7.45
C TYR A 58 -0.66 9.43 7.80
N HIS A 59 -0.50 8.31 8.46
CA HIS A 59 -1.59 7.49 8.95
C HIS A 59 -1.20 6.85 10.29
N PRO A 60 -2.18 6.55 11.15
CA PRO A 60 -1.89 6.04 12.49
C PRO A 60 -1.46 4.58 12.52
N ASP A 61 -1.67 3.83 11.43
CA ASP A 61 -1.28 2.44 11.35
C ASP A 61 0.20 2.28 11.00
N GLU A 62 0.76 1.14 11.37
CA GLU A 62 2.06 0.70 10.91
C GLU A 62 1.91 -0.01 9.58
N THR A 63 2.78 0.29 8.62
CA THR A 63 2.69 -0.24 7.26
C THR A 63 4.01 -0.82 6.80
N PHE A 64 3.94 -1.92 6.06
CA PHE A 64 5.06 -2.52 5.33
C PHE A 64 4.75 -2.59 3.85
N ASN A 65 5.74 -2.26 3.02
CA ASN A 65 5.66 -2.45 1.57
C ASN A 65 6.86 -3.29 1.13
N TYR A 66 6.60 -4.41 0.46
CA TYR A 66 7.64 -5.24 -0.12
C TYR A 66 7.59 -5.11 -1.64
N VAL A 67 8.66 -4.59 -2.23
CA VAL A 67 8.69 -4.28 -3.67
C VAL A 67 8.98 -5.54 -4.48
N LEU A 68 8.03 -5.92 -5.32
CA LEU A 68 8.11 -7.09 -6.19
C LEU A 68 8.66 -6.76 -7.56
N LYS A 69 8.39 -5.54 -8.07
CA LYS A 69 8.80 -5.10 -9.40
C LYS A 69 8.97 -3.60 -9.39
N GLY A 70 9.98 -3.10 -10.09
CA GLY A 70 10.27 -1.67 -10.12
C GLY A 70 10.91 -1.18 -8.83
N ALA A 71 10.72 0.08 -8.53
CA ALA A 71 11.27 0.71 -7.34
C ALA A 71 10.38 1.86 -6.88
N LEU A 72 10.41 2.14 -5.58
CA LEU A 72 9.73 3.28 -5.00
C LEU A 72 10.77 4.33 -4.58
N LYS A 73 10.49 5.59 -4.91
CA LYS A 73 11.22 6.72 -4.39
C LYS A 73 10.41 7.27 -3.21
N VAL A 74 11.04 7.31 -2.06
CA VAL A 74 10.37 7.62 -0.80
C VAL A 74 11.00 8.86 -0.18
N ASN A 75 10.15 9.76 0.30
CA ASN A 75 10.57 10.85 1.17
C ASN A 75 9.92 10.62 2.54
N MET A 76 10.74 10.45 3.55
CA MET A 76 10.27 10.13 4.89
C MET A 76 11.24 10.69 5.91
N ASP A 77 10.70 11.34 6.94
CA ASP A 77 11.53 11.95 8.01
C ASP A 77 12.61 12.86 7.45
N GLY A 78 12.26 13.66 6.42
CA GLY A 78 13.19 14.59 5.80
C GLY A 78 14.27 13.96 4.92
N GLN A 79 14.21 12.65 4.72
CA GLN A 79 15.19 11.93 3.90
C GLN A 79 14.53 11.40 2.64
N GLU A 80 15.27 11.43 1.53
CA GLU A 80 14.85 10.82 0.27
C GLU A 80 15.71 9.61 -0.01
N PHE A 81 15.05 8.49 -0.37
CA PHE A 81 15.76 7.26 -0.69
C PHE A 81 14.92 6.40 -1.65
N VAL A 82 15.56 5.42 -2.25
CA VAL A 82 14.91 4.48 -3.18
C VAL A 82 14.81 3.12 -2.51
N VAL A 83 13.64 2.50 -2.65
CA VAL A 83 13.39 1.13 -2.22
C VAL A 83 13.31 0.26 -3.48
N PRO A 84 14.37 -0.50 -3.80
CA PRO A 84 14.40 -1.32 -5.01
C PRO A 84 13.64 -2.63 -4.84
N THR A 85 13.48 -3.34 -5.95
CA THR A 85 12.90 -4.69 -5.96
C THR A 85 13.63 -5.58 -4.94
N GLY A 86 12.85 -6.34 -4.18
CA GLY A 86 13.37 -7.24 -3.15
C GLY A 86 13.60 -6.61 -1.79
N CYS A 87 13.29 -5.33 -1.64
CA CYS A 87 13.47 -4.62 -0.38
C CYS A 87 12.13 -4.31 0.29
N LEU A 88 12.18 -4.26 1.62
CA LEU A 88 11.05 -3.94 2.47
C LEU A 88 11.14 -2.49 2.94
N LEU A 89 10.07 -1.75 2.76
CA LEU A 89 9.91 -0.42 3.35
C LEU A 89 9.05 -0.54 4.62
N HIS A 90 9.55 -0.02 5.71
CA HIS A 90 8.80 0.09 6.96
C HIS A 90 8.37 1.54 7.15
N ILE A 91 7.08 1.77 7.27
CA ILE A 91 6.51 3.09 7.54
C ILE A 91 5.94 3.07 8.96
N PRO A 92 6.63 3.71 9.91
CA PRO A 92 6.14 3.79 11.29
C PRO A 92 4.82 4.55 11.40
N PRO A 93 4.03 4.31 12.46
CA PRO A 93 2.82 5.09 12.70
C PRO A 93 3.09 6.59 12.72
N ASN A 94 2.19 7.35 12.10
CA ASN A 94 2.19 8.83 12.11
C ASN A 94 3.40 9.49 11.44
N MET A 95 4.21 8.75 10.71
CA MET A 95 5.36 9.29 10.00
C MET A 95 4.91 9.91 8.67
N VAL A 96 5.15 11.20 8.49
CA VAL A 96 4.85 11.89 7.23
C VAL A 96 5.75 11.35 6.13
N HIS A 97 5.17 10.95 5.02
CA HIS A 97 5.91 10.33 3.92
C HIS A 97 5.23 10.51 2.57
N THR A 98 6.01 10.30 1.51
CA THR A 98 5.53 10.08 0.14
C THR A 98 6.18 8.82 -0.39
N ALA A 99 5.50 8.13 -1.29
CA ALA A 99 6.07 7.01 -2.02
C ALA A 99 5.59 7.07 -3.46
N VAL A 100 6.53 7.12 -4.38
CA VAL A 100 6.29 7.36 -5.81
C VAL A 100 7.03 6.29 -6.61
N ALA A 101 6.39 5.72 -7.64
CA ALA A 101 7.10 4.85 -8.58
C ALA A 101 8.15 5.69 -9.32
N THR A 102 9.36 5.16 -9.47
CA THR A 102 10.43 5.90 -10.14
C THR A 102 10.11 6.10 -11.63
N ASP A 103 10.86 7.00 -12.28
CA ASP A 103 10.67 7.28 -13.71
C ASP A 103 11.07 6.11 -14.62
N GLU A 104 11.68 5.07 -14.07
CA GLU A 104 12.11 3.90 -14.83
C GLU A 104 10.97 2.95 -15.18
N GLY A 105 9.85 2.99 -14.45
CA GLY A 105 8.71 2.13 -14.74
C GLY A 105 7.71 2.09 -13.60
N ASP A 106 6.65 1.30 -13.79
CA ASP A 106 5.65 1.05 -12.78
C ASP A 106 6.27 0.28 -11.61
N ALA A 107 5.75 0.49 -10.42
CA ALA A 107 6.15 -0.26 -9.24
C ALA A 107 5.00 -1.15 -8.77
N THR A 108 5.30 -2.41 -8.51
CA THR A 108 4.35 -3.37 -7.94
C THR A 108 4.90 -3.87 -6.62
N TYR A 109 4.07 -3.84 -5.59
CA TYR A 109 4.49 -4.22 -4.25
C TYR A 109 3.34 -4.82 -3.46
N LEU A 110 3.69 -5.62 -2.45
CA LEU A 110 2.75 -6.06 -1.43
C LEU A 110 2.72 -5.00 -0.33
N VAL A 111 1.54 -4.64 0.10
CA VAL A 111 1.35 -3.80 1.27
C VAL A 111 0.60 -4.58 2.33
N TRP A 112 1.02 -4.45 3.57
CA TRP A 112 0.21 -4.89 4.70
C TRP A 112 0.37 -3.91 5.84
N ARG A 113 -0.74 -3.70 6.54
CA ARG A 113 -0.81 -2.75 7.64
C ARG A 113 -1.80 -3.23 8.69
N ASP A 114 -1.61 -2.78 9.91
CA ASP A 114 -2.62 -3.02 10.94
C ASP A 114 -3.84 -2.11 10.71
N ILE A 115 -4.99 -2.56 11.17
CA ILE A 115 -6.23 -1.78 11.07
C ILE A 115 -6.83 -1.48 12.45
N VAL A 116 -6.03 -1.59 13.49
CA VAL A 116 -6.49 -1.35 14.88
C VAL A 116 -6.96 0.08 15.05
N SER A 117 -6.17 1.04 14.57
CA SER A 117 -6.52 2.46 14.64
C SER A 117 -7.81 2.79 13.91
N GLU A 118 -8.00 2.18 12.74
CA GLU A 118 -9.21 2.36 11.94
C GLU A 118 -10.45 1.86 12.69
N LYS A 119 -10.34 0.71 13.36
CA LYS A 119 -11.41 0.16 14.18
C LYS A 119 -11.71 1.03 15.42
N GLU A 120 -10.73 1.79 15.88
CA GLU A 120 -10.89 2.74 16.96
C GLU A 120 -11.45 4.09 16.51
N GLY A 121 -11.81 4.23 15.24
CA GLY A 121 -12.39 5.45 14.67
C GLY A 121 -11.39 6.52 14.30
N LYS A 122 -10.09 6.21 14.29
CA LYS A 122 -9.06 7.16 13.85
C LYS A 122 -9.03 7.27 12.33
N PRO A 123 -8.65 8.43 11.78
CA PRO A 123 -8.50 8.57 10.32
C PRO A 123 -7.52 7.56 9.75
N THR A 124 -7.85 6.98 8.60
CA THR A 124 -6.94 6.06 7.92
C THR A 124 -5.76 6.78 7.28
N THR A 125 -5.98 8.00 6.81
CA THR A 125 -4.93 8.80 6.16
C THR A 125 -5.20 10.28 6.42
N VAL A 126 -4.16 11.01 6.74
CA VAL A 126 -4.22 12.46 6.93
C VAL A 126 -3.27 13.13 5.95
N GLU A 127 -3.81 13.98 5.08
CA GLU A 127 -3.04 14.73 4.11
C GLU A 127 -2.35 15.92 4.79
N VAL A 128 -1.13 16.18 4.38
CA VAL A 128 -0.31 17.27 4.98
C VAL A 128 -0.26 18.47 4.04
#